data_b21a97a2c7da0c09dbcdad6eac4d6257
#
_entry.id   b21a97a2c7da0c09dbcdad6eac4d6257
#
_cell.length_a   1.000
_cell.length_b   1.000
_cell.length_c   1.000
_cell.angle_alpha   90.00
_cell.angle_beta   90.00
_cell.angle_gamma   90.00
#
_symmetry.space_group_name_H-M   'P 1'
#
loop_
_entity.id
_entity.type
_entity.pdbx_description
1 polymer ?
#
loop_
_entity_poly.entity_id
_entity_poly.type
_entity_poly.pdbx_seq_one_letter_code
_entity_poly.pdbx_strand_id
1 'polypeptide(L)'
;MAIVIDDFAGRRVHMIGVGGSSMSGLAGLLRQRGYEVTGSDNYDSYLVAAVRSAGIPVTIGHRAENVHGADLVVFSAAIAPENPERQEAQRLGIAQMERSVLLGQLMRGYREAICVAGTHGKTSTTAMLARALVECGLDPSVHLGGSFDFIGGSTRVGGHGVFVAEACEFHASFLEMQPTVAVVLNVEEDHLDYYRDIDHIAQTFARFVSLVPPHGVCAVNGDCLLYTS
;
A
#
# COMPACT_ATOMS: atom_id res chain seq x y z
N MET A 1 15.92 9.47 12.34
CA MET A 1 16.10 8.14 11.74
C MET A 1 14.83 7.79 10.96
N ALA A 2 14.96 7.13 9.81
CA ALA A 2 13.79 6.60 9.11
C ALA A 2 13.20 5.44 9.94
N ILE A 3 11.87 5.40 10.07
CA ILE A 3 11.16 4.31 10.76
C ILE A 3 11.16 3.08 9.85
N VAL A 4 11.63 1.94 10.36
CA VAL A 4 11.68 0.67 9.63
C VAL A 4 10.72 -0.31 10.28
N ILE A 5 9.82 -0.92 9.50
CA ILE A 5 8.77 -1.82 10.04
C ILE A 5 9.36 -3.03 10.77
N ASP A 6 10.49 -3.55 10.31
CA ASP A 6 11.13 -4.73 10.90
C ASP A 6 11.63 -4.48 12.33
N ASP A 7 11.90 -3.21 12.71
CA ASP A 7 12.25 -2.82 14.08
C ASP A 7 11.08 -3.03 15.07
N PHE A 8 9.87 -3.23 14.54
CA PHE A 8 8.64 -3.46 15.30
C PHE A 8 8.14 -4.91 15.22
N ALA A 9 8.95 -5.85 14.74
CA ALA A 9 8.58 -7.26 14.67
C ALA A 9 8.15 -7.79 16.06
N GLY A 10 6.97 -8.43 16.13
CA GLY A 10 6.37 -8.92 17.37
C GLY A 10 5.82 -7.85 18.31
N ARG A 11 5.84 -6.57 17.89
CA ARG A 11 5.29 -5.44 18.66
C ARG A 11 3.89 -5.08 18.19
N ARG A 12 3.25 -4.18 18.95
CA ARG A 12 1.89 -3.72 18.67
C ARG A 12 1.89 -2.58 17.64
N VAL A 13 1.21 -2.83 16.52
CA VAL A 13 0.96 -1.85 15.46
C VAL A 13 -0.51 -1.45 15.47
N HIS A 14 -0.79 -0.16 15.67
CA HIS A 14 -2.15 0.37 15.59
C HIS A 14 -2.38 1.03 14.23
N MET A 15 -3.49 0.68 13.57
CA MET A 15 -3.82 1.15 12.23
C MET A 15 -5.05 2.05 12.23
N ILE A 16 -4.86 3.36 11.96
CA ILE A 16 -5.93 4.36 11.91
C ILE A 16 -6.62 4.30 10.54
N GLY A 17 -7.95 4.15 10.51
CA GLY A 17 -8.72 3.96 9.28
C GLY A 17 -8.58 2.56 8.71
N VAL A 18 -8.54 1.54 9.57
CA VAL A 18 -8.26 0.15 9.21
C VAL A 18 -9.33 -0.47 8.28
N GLY A 19 -10.53 0.11 8.22
CA GLY A 19 -11.60 -0.29 7.30
C GLY A 19 -11.46 0.23 5.88
N GLY A 20 -10.41 1.00 5.56
CA GLY A 20 -10.08 1.34 4.19
C GLY A 20 -9.62 0.11 3.39
N SER A 21 -9.93 0.04 2.07
CA SER A 21 -9.62 -1.13 1.23
C SER A 21 -8.15 -1.56 1.31
N SER A 22 -7.23 -0.61 1.17
CA SER A 22 -5.80 -0.86 1.27
C SER A 22 -5.34 -1.16 2.70
N MET A 23 -5.86 -0.43 3.69
CA MET A 23 -5.47 -0.57 5.10
C MET A 23 -5.88 -1.94 5.67
N SER A 24 -7.10 -2.41 5.34
CA SER A 24 -7.59 -3.72 5.80
C SER A 24 -6.73 -4.87 5.30
N GLY A 25 -6.28 -4.80 4.05
CA GLY A 25 -5.38 -5.78 3.48
C GLY A 25 -3.99 -5.77 4.13
N LEU A 26 -3.42 -4.59 4.36
CA LEU A 26 -2.13 -4.46 5.04
C LEU A 26 -2.20 -4.93 6.51
N ALA A 27 -3.32 -4.70 7.20
CA ALA A 27 -3.55 -5.23 8.55
C ALA A 27 -3.46 -6.76 8.57
N GLY A 28 -4.11 -7.43 7.61
CA GLY A 28 -4.03 -8.89 7.44
C GLY A 28 -2.59 -9.36 7.16
N LEU A 29 -1.88 -8.67 6.28
CA LEU A 29 -0.48 -8.99 5.95
C LEU A 29 0.45 -8.85 7.18
N LEU A 30 0.32 -7.76 7.93
CA LEU A 30 1.08 -7.58 9.18
C LEU A 30 0.77 -8.68 10.20
N ARG A 31 -0.53 -9.01 10.38
CA ARG A 31 -0.96 -10.08 11.28
C ARG A 31 -0.33 -11.43 10.93
N GLN A 32 -0.29 -11.79 9.64
CA GLN A 32 0.34 -13.04 9.18
C GLN A 32 1.85 -13.04 9.37
N ARG A 33 2.49 -11.87 9.34
CA ARG A 33 3.92 -11.71 9.65
C ARG A 33 4.24 -11.69 11.15
N GLY A 34 3.22 -11.91 12.01
CA GLY A 34 3.43 -12.04 13.45
C GLY A 34 3.41 -10.72 14.22
N TYR A 35 2.97 -9.62 13.62
CA TYR A 35 2.74 -8.38 14.36
C TYR A 35 1.46 -8.46 15.19
N GLU A 36 1.43 -7.83 16.34
CA GLU A 36 0.22 -7.61 17.11
C GLU A 36 -0.52 -6.40 16.54
N VAL A 37 -1.57 -6.64 15.74
CA VAL A 37 -2.27 -5.57 15.04
C VAL A 37 -3.56 -5.21 15.78
N THR A 38 -3.78 -3.91 15.94
CA THR A 38 -5.05 -3.31 16.35
C THR A 38 -5.46 -2.22 15.36
N GLY A 39 -6.70 -1.77 15.38
CA GLY A 39 -7.09 -0.67 14.50
C GLY A 39 -8.29 0.11 15.00
N SER A 40 -8.52 1.24 14.35
CA SER A 40 -9.70 2.08 14.53
C SER A 40 -10.30 2.48 13.18
N ASP A 41 -11.59 2.72 13.15
CA ASP A 41 -12.29 3.31 12.00
C ASP A 41 -13.51 4.10 12.47
N ASN A 42 -13.96 5.08 11.69
CA ASN A 42 -15.18 5.82 12.01
C ASN A 42 -16.46 5.03 11.71
N TYR A 43 -16.39 4.05 10.82
CA TYR A 43 -17.55 3.33 10.33
C TYR A 43 -17.41 1.82 10.55
N ASP A 44 -18.49 1.18 11.00
CA ASP A 44 -18.56 -0.29 11.11
C ASP A 44 -18.94 -0.89 9.74
N SER A 45 -17.95 -0.95 8.84
CA SER A 45 -18.11 -1.41 7.48
C SER A 45 -17.90 -2.94 7.34
N TYR A 46 -18.25 -3.49 6.18
CA TYR A 46 -17.98 -4.90 5.88
C TYR A 46 -16.47 -5.21 5.91
N LEU A 47 -15.61 -4.25 5.56
CA LEU A 47 -14.14 -4.39 5.65
C LEU A 47 -13.69 -4.43 7.11
N VAL A 48 -14.27 -3.61 7.98
CA VAL A 48 -14.02 -3.69 9.44
C VAL A 48 -14.44 -5.05 9.98
N ALA A 49 -15.61 -5.57 9.55
CA ALA A 49 -16.06 -6.91 9.95
C ALA A 49 -15.08 -8.00 9.47
N ALA A 50 -14.54 -7.88 8.25
CA ALA A 50 -13.53 -8.80 7.71
C ALA A 50 -12.21 -8.73 8.52
N VAL A 51 -11.74 -7.53 8.88
CA VAL A 51 -10.55 -7.34 9.72
C VAL A 51 -10.74 -7.97 11.10
N ARG A 52 -11.91 -7.78 11.73
CA ARG A 52 -12.25 -8.43 13.01
C ARG A 52 -12.29 -9.97 12.88
N SER A 53 -12.85 -10.49 11.79
CA SER A 53 -12.89 -11.93 11.53
C SER A 53 -11.51 -12.55 11.34
N ALA A 54 -10.52 -11.75 10.90
CA ALA A 54 -9.10 -12.13 10.87
C ALA A 54 -8.41 -12.07 12.24
N GLY A 55 -9.16 -11.82 13.33
CA GLY A 55 -8.65 -11.79 14.71
C GLY A 55 -7.96 -10.48 15.08
N ILE A 56 -8.22 -9.38 14.35
CA ILE A 56 -7.67 -8.06 14.63
C ILE A 56 -8.72 -7.23 15.38
N PRO A 57 -8.44 -6.77 16.61
CA PRO A 57 -9.36 -5.89 17.35
C PRO A 57 -9.52 -4.54 16.65
N VAL A 58 -10.76 -4.11 16.44
CA VAL A 58 -11.07 -2.80 15.82
C VAL A 58 -12.05 -2.03 16.70
N THR A 59 -11.67 -0.81 17.05
CA THR A 59 -12.50 0.16 17.76
C THR A 59 -13.22 1.08 16.78
N ILE A 60 -14.49 1.35 16.99
CA ILE A 60 -15.23 2.34 16.20
C ILE A 60 -15.13 3.71 16.87
N GLY A 61 -14.76 4.69 16.05
CA GLY A 61 -14.47 6.08 16.44
C GLY A 61 -13.00 6.31 16.76
N HIS A 62 -12.50 7.44 16.30
CA HIS A 62 -11.12 7.88 16.58
C HIS A 62 -11.05 8.56 17.94
N ARG A 63 -10.27 7.99 18.86
CA ARG A 63 -10.05 8.51 20.22
C ARG A 63 -8.59 8.37 20.59
N ALA A 64 -8.09 9.30 21.39
CA ALA A 64 -6.72 9.33 21.87
C ALA A 64 -6.29 7.99 22.52
N GLU A 65 -7.18 7.37 23.29
CA GLU A 65 -6.90 6.15 24.04
C GLU A 65 -6.62 4.93 23.15
N ASN A 66 -7.08 4.94 21.89
CA ASN A 66 -6.92 3.80 20.99
C ASN A 66 -5.45 3.46 20.71
N VAL A 67 -4.54 4.45 20.79
CA VAL A 67 -3.10 4.27 20.53
C VAL A 67 -2.30 3.89 21.76
N HIS A 68 -2.94 3.83 22.95
CA HIS A 68 -2.23 3.49 24.17
C HIS A 68 -1.67 2.06 24.11
N GLY A 69 -0.38 1.94 24.36
CA GLY A 69 0.34 0.67 24.29
C GLY A 69 0.72 0.23 22.86
N ALA A 70 0.48 1.06 21.85
CA ALA A 70 1.04 0.82 20.52
C ALA A 70 2.52 1.24 20.48
N ASP A 71 3.33 0.48 19.76
CA ASP A 71 4.75 0.80 19.49
C ASP A 71 4.89 1.58 18.18
N LEU A 72 3.96 1.34 17.24
CA LEU A 72 3.89 2.01 15.95
C LEU A 72 2.43 2.34 15.61
N VAL A 73 2.20 3.53 15.08
CA VAL A 73 0.91 3.93 14.50
C VAL A 73 1.06 4.02 12.98
N VAL A 74 0.18 3.33 12.24
CA VAL A 74 0.09 3.41 10.78
C VAL A 74 -1.19 4.15 10.40
N PHE A 75 -1.07 5.08 9.44
CA PHE A 75 -2.20 5.88 8.97
C PHE A 75 -2.15 6.06 7.44
N SER A 76 -3.30 6.31 6.81
CA SER A 76 -3.37 6.69 5.40
C SER A 76 -3.31 8.21 5.24
N ALA A 77 -2.96 8.68 4.03
CA ALA A 77 -2.95 10.11 3.70
C ALA A 77 -4.30 10.83 3.93
N ALA A 78 -5.41 10.06 3.97
CA ALA A 78 -6.74 10.60 4.29
C ALA A 78 -6.93 10.96 5.77
N ILE A 79 -6.04 10.52 6.66
CA ILE A 79 -6.12 10.81 8.08
C ILE A 79 -5.38 12.12 8.38
N ALA A 80 -6.14 13.15 8.67
CA ALA A 80 -5.58 14.49 8.93
C ALA A 80 -4.64 14.52 10.14
N PRO A 81 -3.67 15.44 10.20
CA PRO A 81 -2.78 15.61 11.36
C PRO A 81 -3.51 15.89 12.68
N GLU A 82 -4.70 16.50 12.59
CA GLU A 82 -5.57 16.85 13.73
C GLU A 82 -6.34 15.64 14.30
N ASN A 83 -6.25 14.47 13.68
CA ASN A 83 -6.87 13.26 14.18
C ASN A 83 -6.38 12.98 15.62
N PRO A 84 -7.29 12.72 16.60
CA PRO A 84 -6.92 12.60 18.00
C PRO A 84 -5.93 11.46 18.28
N GLU A 85 -5.96 10.39 17.50
CA GLU A 85 -5.02 9.27 17.61
C GLU A 85 -3.62 9.68 17.14
N ARG A 86 -3.52 10.45 16.02
CA ARG A 86 -2.23 10.96 15.54
C ARG A 86 -1.61 11.96 16.52
N GLN A 87 -2.43 12.85 17.08
CA GLN A 87 -1.98 13.83 18.07
C GLN A 87 -1.50 13.14 19.35
N GLU A 88 -2.24 12.14 19.84
CA GLU A 88 -1.85 11.39 21.02
C GLU A 88 -0.59 10.56 20.80
N ALA A 89 -0.46 9.91 19.63
CA ALA A 89 0.76 9.21 19.26
C ALA A 89 1.98 10.15 19.26
N GLN A 90 1.82 11.36 18.72
CA GLN A 90 2.86 12.38 18.75
C GLN A 90 3.21 12.81 20.19
N ARG A 91 2.19 13.03 21.03
CA ARG A 91 2.38 13.41 22.44
C ARG A 91 3.11 12.34 23.25
N LEU A 92 2.85 11.08 22.97
CA LEU A 92 3.47 9.92 23.63
C LEU A 92 4.83 9.53 23.03
N GLY A 93 5.25 10.17 21.91
CA GLY A 93 6.47 9.81 21.20
C GLY A 93 6.39 8.46 20.48
N ILE A 94 5.18 7.97 20.18
CA ILE A 94 4.97 6.75 19.41
C ILE A 94 5.33 7.04 17.95
N ALA A 95 6.10 6.15 17.34
CA ALA A 95 6.46 6.24 15.93
C ALA A 95 5.21 6.25 15.04
N GLN A 96 5.20 7.07 13.99
CA GLN A 96 4.10 7.15 13.05
C GLN A 96 4.60 6.91 11.63
N MET A 97 3.92 6.03 10.89
CA MET A 97 4.29 5.64 9.52
C MET A 97 3.09 5.79 8.60
N GLU A 98 3.30 6.39 7.43
CA GLU A 98 2.26 6.42 6.41
C GLU A 98 2.12 5.06 5.72
N ARG A 99 0.90 4.72 5.31
CA ARG A 99 0.55 3.48 4.61
C ARG A 99 1.42 3.19 3.38
N SER A 100 1.73 4.20 2.59
CA SER A 100 2.58 4.07 1.39
C SER A 100 3.99 3.61 1.75
N VAL A 101 4.57 4.17 2.79
CA VAL A 101 5.89 3.79 3.33
C VAL A 101 5.85 2.35 3.85
N LEU A 102 4.80 1.98 4.60
CA LEU A 102 4.61 0.60 5.06
C LEU A 102 4.56 -0.38 3.89
N LEU A 103 3.73 -0.09 2.86
CA LEU A 103 3.61 -0.95 1.68
C LEU A 103 4.97 -1.15 1.00
N GLY A 104 5.72 -0.08 0.75
CA GLY A 104 7.05 -0.15 0.14
C GLY A 104 8.04 -0.98 0.97
N GLN A 105 8.00 -0.85 2.30
CA GLN A 105 8.86 -1.65 3.18
C GLN A 105 8.48 -3.13 3.21
N LEU A 106 7.17 -3.44 3.19
CA LEU A 106 6.70 -4.83 3.14
C LEU A 106 7.11 -5.54 1.85
N MET A 107 7.28 -4.80 0.73
CA MET A 107 7.72 -5.37 -0.54
C MET A 107 9.18 -5.84 -0.52
N ARG A 108 10.05 -5.26 0.32
CA ARG A 108 11.48 -5.64 0.42
C ARG A 108 11.73 -7.09 0.76
N GLY A 109 10.78 -7.74 1.43
CA GLY A 109 10.89 -9.15 1.82
C GLY A 109 10.61 -10.16 0.70
N TYR A 110 10.29 -9.69 -0.51
CA TYR A 110 9.96 -10.53 -1.66
C TYR A 110 11.11 -10.55 -2.67
N ARG A 111 11.30 -11.71 -3.33
CA ARG A 111 12.31 -11.85 -4.39
C ARG A 111 11.97 -10.97 -5.59
N GLU A 112 10.69 -10.95 -5.96
CA GLU A 112 10.17 -10.13 -7.04
C GLU A 112 9.02 -9.24 -6.55
N ALA A 113 9.13 -7.96 -6.85
CA ALA A 113 8.11 -6.96 -6.54
C ALA A 113 7.66 -6.29 -7.85
N ILE A 114 6.47 -6.64 -8.30
CA ILE A 114 5.89 -6.15 -9.56
C ILE A 114 4.91 -5.02 -9.22
N CYS A 115 5.20 -3.82 -9.70
CA CYS A 115 4.39 -2.63 -9.48
C CYS A 115 3.77 -2.15 -10.79
N VAL A 116 2.45 -2.06 -10.83
CA VAL A 116 1.69 -1.62 -12.00
C VAL A 116 1.22 -0.20 -11.79
N ALA A 117 1.80 0.73 -12.55
CA ALA A 117 1.51 2.16 -12.54
C ALA A 117 0.82 2.58 -13.86
N GLY A 118 0.24 3.75 -13.85
CA GLY A 118 -0.42 4.38 -15.00
C GLY A 118 -1.61 5.20 -14.54
N THR A 119 -2.03 6.16 -15.33
CA THR A 119 -3.24 6.96 -15.04
C THR A 119 -4.46 6.05 -15.00
N HIS A 120 -4.60 5.16 -15.98
CA HIS A 120 -5.74 4.27 -16.12
C HIS A 120 -5.33 2.79 -16.24
N GLY A 121 -6.22 1.89 -15.82
CA GLY A 121 -6.06 0.44 -16.00
C GLY A 121 -5.23 -0.27 -14.94
N LYS A 122 -4.69 0.42 -13.95
CA LYS A 122 -3.84 -0.16 -12.88
C LYS A 122 -4.49 -1.39 -12.21
N THR A 123 -5.67 -1.21 -11.63
CA THR A 123 -6.37 -2.27 -10.89
C THR A 123 -6.66 -3.49 -11.77
N SER A 124 -7.18 -3.26 -12.98
CA SER A 124 -7.51 -4.35 -13.92
C SER A 124 -6.27 -5.14 -14.33
N THR A 125 -5.19 -4.44 -14.68
CA THR A 125 -3.93 -5.09 -15.08
C THR A 125 -3.28 -5.85 -13.93
N THR A 126 -3.27 -5.26 -12.74
CA THR A 126 -2.76 -5.91 -11.53
C THR A 126 -3.56 -7.16 -11.18
N ALA A 127 -4.89 -7.10 -11.30
CA ALA A 127 -5.79 -8.24 -11.06
C ALA A 127 -5.57 -9.36 -12.09
N MET A 128 -5.46 -9.02 -13.39
CA MET A 128 -5.16 -10.01 -14.44
C MET A 128 -3.80 -10.67 -14.22
N LEU A 129 -2.77 -9.88 -13.88
CA LEU A 129 -1.43 -10.41 -13.61
C LEU A 129 -1.45 -11.33 -12.38
N ALA A 130 -2.11 -10.92 -11.29
CA ALA A 130 -2.25 -11.74 -10.10
C ALA A 130 -2.91 -13.08 -10.41
N ARG A 131 -3.98 -13.07 -11.20
CA ARG A 131 -4.67 -14.29 -11.63
C ARG A 131 -3.76 -15.18 -12.47
N ALA A 132 -3.09 -14.63 -13.47
CA ALA A 132 -2.17 -15.38 -14.33
C ALA A 132 -1.06 -16.05 -13.51
N LEU A 133 -0.45 -15.34 -12.56
CA LEU A 133 0.58 -15.90 -11.69
C LEU A 133 0.07 -17.07 -10.85
N VAL A 134 -1.14 -16.95 -10.28
CA VAL A 134 -1.76 -18.04 -9.51
C VAL A 134 -2.05 -19.25 -10.40
N GLU A 135 -2.61 -19.04 -11.60
CA GLU A 135 -2.90 -20.12 -12.55
C GLU A 135 -1.63 -20.79 -13.09
N CYS A 136 -0.50 -20.07 -13.12
CA CYS A 136 0.84 -20.65 -13.40
C CYS A 136 1.46 -21.40 -12.19
N GLY A 137 0.72 -21.57 -11.09
CA GLY A 137 1.21 -22.31 -9.91
C GLY A 137 2.11 -21.48 -8.99
N LEU A 138 2.21 -20.18 -9.21
CA LEU A 138 2.88 -19.28 -8.28
C LEU A 138 1.92 -18.86 -7.16
N ASP A 139 2.48 -18.48 -6.02
CA ASP A 139 1.73 -18.06 -4.84
C ASP A 139 2.03 -16.57 -4.51
N PRO A 140 1.55 -15.61 -5.36
CA PRO A 140 1.86 -14.21 -5.17
C PRO A 140 1.12 -13.62 -3.96
N SER A 141 1.78 -12.72 -3.23
CA SER A 141 1.08 -11.71 -2.45
C SER A 141 0.61 -10.59 -3.38
N VAL A 142 -0.58 -10.09 -3.15
CA VAL A 142 -1.23 -9.12 -4.05
C VAL A 142 -1.79 -7.96 -3.23
N HIS A 143 -1.62 -6.73 -3.74
CA HIS A 143 -2.22 -5.53 -3.18
C HIS A 143 -2.84 -4.66 -4.28
N LEU A 144 -4.16 -4.51 -4.24
CA LEU A 144 -4.97 -3.73 -5.18
C LEU A 144 -5.56 -2.49 -4.52
N GLY A 145 -5.87 -1.48 -5.31
CA GLY A 145 -6.66 -0.32 -4.87
C GLY A 145 -8.14 -0.63 -4.70
N GLY A 146 -8.65 -1.65 -5.38
CA GLY A 146 -10.05 -2.12 -5.34
C GLY A 146 -10.18 -3.59 -4.98
N SER A 147 -11.42 -4.07 -4.85
CA SER A 147 -11.71 -5.48 -4.57
C SER A 147 -11.70 -6.32 -5.85
N PHE A 148 -11.20 -7.55 -5.74
CA PHE A 148 -11.20 -8.54 -6.80
C PHE A 148 -11.59 -9.91 -6.22
N ASP A 149 -12.73 -10.45 -6.67
CA ASP A 149 -13.34 -11.65 -6.09
C ASP A 149 -12.41 -12.87 -6.12
N PHE A 150 -11.60 -13.02 -7.19
CA PHE A 150 -10.67 -14.13 -7.33
C PHE A 150 -9.66 -14.26 -6.17
N ILE A 151 -9.28 -13.13 -5.56
CA ILE A 151 -8.38 -13.10 -4.40
C ILE A 151 -9.10 -12.87 -3.08
N GLY A 152 -10.43 -12.78 -3.10
CA GLY A 152 -11.26 -12.58 -1.91
C GLY A 152 -11.22 -11.16 -1.33
N GLY A 153 -10.86 -10.15 -2.11
CA GLY A 153 -10.79 -8.76 -1.66
C GLY A 153 -9.75 -7.91 -2.39
N SER A 154 -9.19 -6.94 -1.71
CA SER A 154 -8.13 -6.06 -2.25
C SER A 154 -6.70 -6.57 -2.00
N THR A 155 -6.55 -7.56 -1.12
CA THR A 155 -5.23 -8.08 -0.75
C THR A 155 -5.28 -9.58 -0.59
N ARG A 156 -4.28 -10.24 -1.16
CA ARG A 156 -4.00 -11.66 -0.96
C ARG A 156 -2.62 -11.79 -0.33
N VAL A 157 -2.52 -12.64 0.66
CA VAL A 157 -1.22 -13.01 1.22
C VAL A 157 -0.83 -14.37 0.68
N GLY A 158 0.26 -14.41 -0.03
CA GLY A 158 0.88 -15.61 -0.58
C GLY A 158 2.28 -15.84 0.03
N GLY A 159 3.08 -16.62 -0.68
CA GLY A 159 4.48 -16.85 -0.31
C GLY A 159 5.36 -15.62 -0.53
N HIS A 160 6.62 -15.72 -0.13
CA HIS A 160 7.61 -14.64 -0.25
C HIS A 160 8.29 -14.53 -1.62
N GLY A 161 7.83 -15.30 -2.62
CA GLY A 161 8.44 -15.29 -3.96
C GLY A 161 8.12 -14.04 -4.75
N VAL A 162 6.84 -13.68 -4.84
CA VAL A 162 6.33 -12.59 -5.69
C VAL A 162 5.35 -11.72 -4.92
N PHE A 163 5.53 -10.39 -5.03
CA PHE A 163 4.56 -9.40 -4.63
C PHE A 163 4.06 -8.64 -5.86
N VAL A 164 2.76 -8.52 -6.02
CA VAL A 164 2.14 -7.74 -7.10
C VAL A 164 1.34 -6.61 -6.47
N ALA A 165 1.65 -5.38 -6.83
CA ALA A 165 0.98 -4.21 -6.27
C ALA A 165 0.53 -3.22 -7.34
N GLU A 166 -0.63 -2.63 -7.11
CA GLU A 166 -1.04 -1.42 -7.79
C GLU A 166 -0.23 -0.24 -7.27
N ALA A 167 0.42 0.50 -8.16
CA ALA A 167 1.27 1.64 -7.85
C ALA A 167 0.49 2.93 -8.16
N CYS A 168 -0.10 3.51 -7.10
CA CYS A 168 -0.90 4.71 -7.22
C CYS A 168 -0.02 5.95 -7.28
N GLU A 169 -0.21 6.78 -8.32
CA GLU A 169 0.49 8.04 -8.54
C GLU A 169 -0.02 9.19 -7.64
N PHE A 170 -1.20 9.04 -7.05
CA PHE A 170 -1.80 10.07 -6.20
C PHE A 170 -0.87 10.45 -5.05
N HIS A 171 -0.61 11.75 -4.88
CA HIS A 171 0.38 12.31 -3.94
C HIS A 171 1.77 11.68 -4.09
N ALA A 172 2.12 11.20 -5.29
CA ALA A 172 3.39 10.53 -5.58
C ALA A 172 3.68 9.33 -4.66
N SER A 173 2.64 8.69 -4.08
CA SER A 173 2.77 7.63 -3.09
C SER A 173 3.48 6.38 -3.62
N PHE A 174 3.48 6.15 -4.93
CA PHE A 174 4.22 5.05 -5.56
C PHE A 174 5.76 5.22 -5.48
N LEU A 175 6.27 6.43 -5.17
CA LEU A 175 7.69 6.65 -4.96
C LEU A 175 8.23 6.01 -3.67
N GLU A 176 7.35 5.62 -2.76
CA GLU A 176 7.71 4.85 -1.56
C GLU A 176 7.85 3.35 -1.86
N MET A 177 7.39 2.89 -3.02
CA MET A 177 7.48 1.49 -3.43
C MET A 177 8.90 1.09 -3.84
N GLN A 178 9.16 -0.23 -3.87
CA GLN A 178 10.47 -0.80 -4.23
C GLN A 178 10.29 -1.88 -5.29
N PRO A 179 9.99 -1.50 -6.54
CA PRO A 179 9.79 -2.44 -7.62
C PRO A 179 11.10 -3.12 -8.04
N THR A 180 11.08 -4.44 -8.28
CA THR A 180 12.03 -5.12 -9.15
C THR A 180 11.52 -5.14 -10.58
N VAL A 181 10.20 -5.06 -10.77
CA VAL A 181 9.54 -4.92 -12.06
C VAL A 181 8.54 -3.76 -11.99
N ALA A 182 8.72 -2.76 -12.84
CA ALA A 182 7.77 -1.67 -13.03
C ALA A 182 7.02 -1.84 -14.35
N VAL A 183 5.69 -1.75 -14.29
CA VAL A 183 4.82 -1.70 -15.48
C VAL A 183 4.20 -0.32 -15.52
N VAL A 184 4.36 0.42 -16.62
CA VAL A 184 3.72 1.72 -16.84
C VAL A 184 2.79 1.63 -18.04
N LEU A 185 1.49 1.73 -17.78
CA LEU A 185 0.44 1.51 -18.78
C LEU A 185 0.22 2.74 -19.68
N ASN A 186 0.07 3.89 -19.05
CA ASN A 186 -0.17 5.19 -19.70
C ASN A 186 0.14 6.31 -18.71
N VAL A 187 0.40 7.50 -19.24
CA VAL A 187 0.59 8.73 -18.47
C VAL A 187 -0.24 9.82 -19.12
N GLU A 188 -1.24 10.31 -18.40
CA GLU A 188 -2.18 11.34 -18.85
C GLU A 188 -2.40 12.37 -17.72
N GLU A 189 -3.05 13.49 -18.03
CA GLU A 189 -3.40 14.46 -17.01
C GLU A 189 -4.45 13.90 -16.04
N ASP A 190 -4.07 13.79 -14.77
CA ASP A 190 -4.95 13.42 -13.67
C ASP A 190 -4.41 14.05 -12.37
N HIS A 191 -5.22 14.09 -11.33
CA HIS A 191 -4.82 14.61 -10.01
C HIS A 191 -4.16 15.99 -10.04
N LEU A 192 -4.74 16.93 -10.84
CA LEU A 192 -4.24 18.31 -10.99
C LEU A 192 -4.42 19.16 -9.71
N ASP A 193 -5.07 18.64 -8.70
CA ASP A 193 -5.05 19.16 -7.32
C ASP A 193 -3.69 18.97 -6.62
N TYR A 194 -2.91 18.00 -7.08
CA TYR A 194 -1.55 17.72 -6.58
C TYR A 194 -0.47 18.03 -7.62
N TYR A 195 -0.63 17.60 -8.86
CA TYR A 195 0.30 17.85 -9.95
C TYR A 195 0.03 19.20 -10.64
N ARG A 196 1.10 19.91 -10.98
CA ARG A 196 0.98 21.22 -11.65
C ARG A 196 0.52 21.08 -13.10
N ASP A 197 1.04 20.10 -13.81
CA ASP A 197 0.90 19.88 -15.24
C ASP A 197 1.36 18.47 -15.63
N ILE A 198 1.20 18.12 -16.91
CA ILE A 198 1.60 16.82 -17.46
C ILE A 198 3.11 16.57 -17.34
N ASP A 199 3.93 17.62 -17.43
CA ASP A 199 5.40 17.49 -17.30
C ASP A 199 5.79 17.08 -15.87
N HIS A 200 5.11 17.62 -14.87
CA HIS A 200 5.30 17.22 -13.48
C HIS A 200 4.88 15.77 -13.24
N ILE A 201 3.78 15.33 -13.86
CA ILE A 201 3.33 13.94 -13.84
C ILE A 201 4.40 13.04 -14.48
N ALA A 202 4.83 13.35 -15.70
CA ALA A 202 5.83 12.58 -16.43
C ALA A 202 7.16 12.46 -15.67
N GLN A 203 7.65 13.56 -15.08
CA GLN A 203 8.85 13.54 -14.23
C GLN A 203 8.67 12.63 -13.00
N THR A 204 7.48 12.60 -12.41
CA THR A 204 7.19 11.75 -11.25
C THR A 204 7.15 10.28 -11.65
N PHE A 205 6.58 9.93 -12.81
CA PHE A 205 6.65 8.57 -13.36
C PHE A 205 8.09 8.16 -13.72
N ALA A 206 8.90 9.07 -14.28
CA ALA A 206 10.32 8.81 -14.53
C ALA A 206 11.10 8.51 -13.24
N ARG A 207 10.81 9.23 -12.14
CA ARG A 207 11.36 8.93 -10.81
C ARG A 207 10.90 7.55 -10.33
N PHE A 208 9.64 7.18 -10.51
CA PHE A 208 9.16 5.85 -10.15
C PHE A 208 9.89 4.74 -10.91
N VAL A 209 10.05 4.88 -12.23
CA VAL A 209 10.83 3.93 -13.05
C VAL A 209 12.28 3.83 -12.59
N SER A 210 12.89 4.94 -12.15
CA SER A 210 14.25 4.96 -11.64
C SER A 210 14.46 4.22 -10.30
N LEU A 211 13.38 3.83 -9.61
CA LEU A 211 13.45 2.97 -8.42
C LEU A 211 13.77 1.52 -8.76
N VAL A 212 13.56 1.10 -10.01
CA VAL A 212 13.88 -0.26 -10.45
C VAL A 212 15.40 -0.45 -10.46
N PRO A 213 15.91 -1.49 -9.77
CA PRO A 213 17.34 -1.73 -9.70
C PRO A 213 17.92 -2.13 -11.08
N PRO A 214 19.24 -2.06 -11.29
CA PRO A 214 19.87 -2.34 -12.58
C PRO A 214 19.59 -3.73 -13.16
N HIS A 215 19.27 -4.71 -12.31
CA HIS A 215 18.89 -6.07 -12.72
C HIS A 215 17.39 -6.25 -12.88
N GLY A 216 16.60 -5.22 -12.60
CA GLY A 216 15.14 -5.25 -12.71
C GLY A 216 14.65 -4.96 -14.13
N VAL A 217 13.34 -4.94 -14.29
CA VAL A 217 12.69 -4.79 -15.59
C VAL A 217 11.68 -3.65 -15.57
N CYS A 218 11.68 -2.83 -16.60
CA CYS A 218 10.63 -1.85 -16.87
C CYS A 218 9.88 -2.25 -18.15
N ALA A 219 8.56 -2.44 -18.03
CA ALA A 219 7.65 -2.62 -19.16
C ALA A 219 6.83 -1.35 -19.34
N VAL A 220 6.99 -0.67 -20.45
CA VAL A 220 6.29 0.57 -20.77
C VAL A 220 5.47 0.42 -22.03
N ASN A 221 4.32 1.09 -22.09
CA ASN A 221 3.50 1.08 -23.30
C ASN A 221 4.13 1.98 -24.37
N GLY A 222 4.66 1.38 -25.45
CA GLY A 222 5.30 2.10 -26.56
C GLY A 222 4.40 3.04 -27.34
N ASP A 223 3.09 2.94 -27.20
CA ASP A 223 2.11 3.83 -27.85
C ASP A 223 1.80 5.09 -27.02
N CYS A 224 2.34 5.19 -25.81
CA CYS A 224 2.17 6.38 -24.99
C CYS A 224 3.08 7.51 -25.49
N LEU A 225 2.47 8.58 -26.02
CA LEU A 225 3.17 9.71 -26.67
C LEU A 225 4.18 10.41 -25.76
N LEU A 226 4.00 10.35 -24.44
CA LEU A 226 4.87 11.08 -23.50
C LEU A 226 6.27 10.49 -23.33
N TYR A 227 6.53 9.24 -23.73
CA TYR A 227 7.88 8.67 -23.72
C TYR A 227 8.35 8.17 -25.08
N THR A 228 7.62 8.48 -26.13
CA THR A 228 7.99 8.17 -27.53
C THR A 228 8.37 9.41 -28.34
N SER A 229 8.28 10.61 -27.73
CA SER A 229 8.62 11.91 -28.33
C SER A 229 10.00 12.42 -27.88
#